data_a85ecbcb53205417a2b61a487709b591
#
_entry.id   a85ecbcb53205417a2b61a487709b591
#
_cell.length_a   1.000
_cell.length_b   1.000
_cell.length_c   1.000
_cell.angle_alpha   90.00
_cell.angle_beta   90.00
_cell.angle_gamma   90.00
#
_symmetry.space_group_name_H-M   'P 1'
#
loop_
_entity.id
_entity.type
_entity.pdbx_description
1 polymer ?
#
loop_
_entity_poly.entity_id
_entity_poly.type
_entity_poly.pdbx_seq_one_letter_code
_entity_poly.pdbx_strand_id
1 'polypeptide(L)'
;MKECLFCKIVRGEVPSTKEYEDEEILVFRDIHPKADIHFLIVPKEHLAEFADLKDMRLWTRMSEVAKELIEKHHLRESGYRLVNNGAGAALIEHLHLHLLGNVPHTRDL
;
A
#
# COMPACT_ATOMS: atom_id res chain seq x y z
N MET A 1 -17.80 8.29 -15.14
CA MET A 1 -16.85 8.27 -14.03
C MET A 1 -15.72 7.31 -14.35
N LYS A 2 -14.49 7.75 -14.14
CA LYS A 2 -13.33 6.92 -14.44
C LYS A 2 -13.21 5.76 -13.46
N GLU A 3 -13.09 4.57 -13.97
CA GLU A 3 -12.91 3.39 -13.11
C GLU A 3 -11.55 3.40 -12.43
N CYS A 4 -11.55 3.13 -11.14
CA CYS A 4 -10.33 3.05 -10.35
C CYS A 4 -9.72 1.64 -10.47
N LEU A 5 -8.46 1.55 -10.87
CA LEU A 5 -7.75 0.28 -11.00
C LEU A 5 -7.74 -0.49 -9.67
N PHE A 6 -7.47 0.20 -8.55
CA PHE A 6 -7.42 -0.47 -7.25
C PHE A 6 -8.81 -0.93 -6.79
N CYS A 7 -9.87 -0.17 -7.12
CA CYS A 7 -11.23 -0.64 -6.87
C CYS A 7 -11.53 -1.93 -7.63
N LYS A 8 -11.04 -2.03 -8.87
CA LYS A 8 -11.20 -3.25 -9.67
C LYS A 8 -10.45 -4.42 -9.04
N ILE A 9 -9.26 -4.17 -8.52
CA ILE A 9 -8.47 -5.20 -7.85
C ILE A 9 -9.19 -5.65 -6.56
N VAL A 10 -9.72 -4.71 -5.80
CA VAL A 10 -10.48 -5.00 -4.57
C VAL A 10 -11.68 -5.89 -4.87
N ARG A 11 -12.38 -5.62 -5.98
CA ARG A 11 -13.55 -6.41 -6.39
C ARG A 11 -13.19 -7.73 -7.07
N GLY A 12 -11.91 -7.99 -7.31
CA GLY A 12 -11.47 -9.21 -7.99
C GLY A 12 -11.64 -9.18 -9.50
N GLU A 13 -11.96 -8.02 -10.09
CA GLU A 13 -12.12 -7.89 -11.54
C GLU A 13 -10.79 -7.86 -12.27
N VAL A 14 -9.74 -7.42 -11.59
CA VAL A 14 -8.37 -7.44 -12.10
C VAL A 14 -7.55 -8.32 -11.16
N PRO A 15 -6.82 -9.30 -11.69
CA PRO A 15 -6.06 -10.21 -10.84
C PRO A 15 -4.89 -9.50 -10.15
N SER A 16 -4.54 -10.02 -8.96
CA SER A 16 -3.42 -9.51 -8.18
C SER A 16 -2.83 -10.65 -7.34
N THR A 17 -1.58 -10.48 -6.91
CA THR A 17 -0.97 -11.41 -5.98
C THR A 17 -1.19 -10.86 -4.58
N LYS A 18 -2.17 -11.41 -3.88
CA LYS A 18 -2.55 -10.94 -2.54
C LYS A 18 -1.55 -11.41 -1.49
N GLU A 19 -1.20 -10.51 -0.59
CA GLU A 19 -0.35 -10.80 0.56
C GLU A 19 -1.14 -10.82 1.87
N TYR A 20 -2.22 -10.04 1.94
CA TYR A 20 -3.06 -9.92 3.12
C TYR A 20 -4.41 -9.37 2.72
N GLU A 21 -5.46 -9.79 3.41
CA GLU A 21 -6.79 -9.25 3.18
C GLU A 21 -7.64 -9.38 4.43
N ASP A 22 -8.36 -8.33 4.78
CA ASP A 22 -9.41 -8.37 5.78
C ASP A 22 -10.62 -7.57 5.26
N GLU A 23 -11.58 -7.26 6.12
CA GLU A 23 -12.79 -6.55 5.69
C GLU A 23 -12.54 -5.15 5.18
N GLU A 24 -11.47 -4.49 5.66
CA GLU A 24 -11.19 -3.09 5.34
C GLU A 24 -9.99 -2.89 4.45
N ILE A 25 -9.02 -3.80 4.50
CA ILE A 25 -7.70 -3.62 3.90
C ILE A 25 -7.36 -4.78 2.96
N LEU A 26 -6.77 -4.43 1.83
CA LEU A 26 -6.17 -5.41 0.91
C LEU A 26 -4.71 -5.03 0.71
N VAL A 27 -3.84 -6.04 0.74
CA VAL A 27 -2.42 -5.86 0.41
C VAL A 27 -2.09 -6.78 -0.75
N PHE A 28 -1.48 -6.22 -1.79
CA PHE A 28 -1.07 -7.00 -2.95
C PHE A 28 0.30 -6.52 -3.45
N ARG A 29 0.94 -7.35 -4.25
CA ARG A 29 2.26 -7.03 -4.79
C ARG A 29 2.14 -6.07 -5.96
N ASP A 30 3.04 -5.09 -6.01
CA ASP A 30 3.15 -4.19 -7.16
C ASP A 30 3.71 -4.99 -8.34
N ILE A 31 3.08 -4.87 -9.51
CA ILE A 31 3.53 -5.59 -10.72
C ILE A 31 4.77 -4.96 -11.34
N HIS A 32 5.11 -3.75 -10.92
CA HIS A 32 6.34 -3.05 -11.35
C HIS A 32 7.16 -2.69 -10.10
N PRO A 33 7.70 -3.71 -9.40
CA PRO A 33 8.33 -3.47 -8.10
C PRO A 33 9.57 -2.57 -8.19
N LYS A 34 9.70 -1.69 -7.21
CA LYS A 34 10.84 -0.77 -7.09
C LYS A 34 11.85 -1.26 -6.06
N ALA A 35 11.60 -2.42 -5.46
CA ALA A 35 12.49 -3.07 -4.49
C ALA A 35 12.19 -4.56 -4.53
N ASP A 36 13.03 -5.37 -3.86
CA ASP A 36 12.81 -6.83 -3.79
C ASP A 36 11.44 -7.17 -3.23
N ILE A 37 11.01 -6.39 -2.23
CA ILE A 37 9.65 -6.49 -1.69
C ILE A 37 8.99 -5.15 -1.98
N HIS A 38 7.83 -5.19 -2.61
CA HIS A 38 7.05 -4.00 -2.89
C HIS A 38 5.57 -4.33 -2.80
N PHE A 39 5.00 -4.04 -1.63
CA PHE A 39 3.59 -4.26 -1.37
C PHE A 39 2.84 -2.94 -1.44
N LEU A 40 1.58 -3.02 -1.89
CA LEU A 40 0.64 -1.91 -1.86
C LEU A 40 -0.42 -2.23 -0.82
N ILE A 41 -0.55 -1.37 0.17
CA ILE A 41 -1.54 -1.51 1.24
C ILE A 41 -2.66 -0.52 0.93
N VAL A 42 -3.84 -1.02 0.61
CA VAL A 42 -4.96 -0.18 0.19
C VAL A 42 -6.18 -0.41 1.06
N PRO A 43 -6.95 0.64 1.37
CA PRO A 43 -8.26 0.45 1.94
C PRO A 43 -9.21 -0.03 0.84
N LYS A 44 -10.16 -0.88 1.19
CA LYS A 44 -11.17 -1.33 0.23
C LYS A 44 -12.12 -0.20 -0.13
N GLU A 45 -12.37 0.70 0.82
CA GLU A 45 -13.13 1.92 0.56
C GLU A 45 -12.31 2.83 -0.34
N HIS A 46 -12.97 3.42 -1.33
CA HIS A 46 -12.29 4.36 -2.24
C HIS A 46 -12.16 5.74 -1.59
N LEU A 47 -10.92 6.16 -1.38
CA LEU A 47 -10.54 7.51 -0.99
C LEU A 47 -9.41 7.91 -1.92
N ALA A 48 -9.47 9.11 -2.47
CA ALA A 48 -8.48 9.52 -3.47
C ALA A 48 -7.08 9.68 -2.87
N GLU A 49 -7.00 10.29 -1.68
CA GLU A 49 -5.70 10.59 -1.08
C GLU A 49 -5.79 10.74 0.44
N PHE A 50 -4.63 10.84 1.07
CA PHE A 50 -4.49 10.96 2.52
C PHE A 50 -5.28 12.14 3.09
N ALA A 51 -5.26 13.29 2.43
CA ALA A 51 -5.95 14.48 2.92
C ALA A 51 -7.48 14.31 2.95
N ASP A 52 -8.01 13.31 2.26
CA ASP A 52 -9.45 13.03 2.26
C ASP A 52 -9.89 12.16 3.45
N LEU A 53 -8.94 11.67 4.24
CA LEU A 53 -9.27 10.87 5.41
C LEU A 53 -10.03 11.71 6.43
N LYS A 54 -11.24 11.29 6.78
CA LYS A 54 -12.05 11.94 7.81
C LYS A 54 -11.91 11.21 9.14
N ASP A 55 -11.79 9.90 9.07
CA ASP A 55 -11.62 9.04 10.24
C ASP A 55 -10.23 8.41 10.20
N MET A 56 -9.37 8.85 11.11
CA MET A 56 -7.99 8.37 11.15
C MET A 56 -7.86 6.91 11.59
N ARG A 57 -8.94 6.28 12.03
CA ARG A 57 -8.90 4.85 12.37
C ARG A 57 -8.53 4.01 11.16
N LEU A 58 -8.96 4.41 9.96
CA LEU A 58 -8.59 3.70 8.73
C LEU A 58 -7.08 3.76 8.51
N TRP A 59 -6.49 4.93 8.70
CA TRP A 59 -5.04 5.10 8.59
C TRP A 59 -4.30 4.27 9.64
N THR A 60 -4.82 4.27 10.87
CA THR A 60 -4.26 3.46 11.94
C THR A 60 -4.28 1.98 11.55
N ARG A 61 -5.39 1.52 10.98
CA ARG A 61 -5.52 0.12 10.56
C ARG A 61 -4.51 -0.21 9.45
N MET A 62 -4.36 0.66 8.47
CA MET A 62 -3.36 0.49 7.41
C MET A 62 -1.95 0.40 8.00
N SER A 63 -1.66 1.27 8.98
CA SER A 63 -0.36 1.30 9.64
C SER A 63 -0.11 0.02 10.44
N GLU A 64 -1.12 -0.51 11.10
CA GLU A 64 -1.01 -1.78 11.83
C GLU A 64 -0.67 -2.92 10.89
N VAL A 65 -1.32 -2.97 9.72
CA VAL A 65 -1.04 -3.99 8.72
C VAL A 65 0.41 -3.84 8.22
N ALA A 66 0.86 -2.61 7.99
CA ALA A 66 2.24 -2.36 7.59
C ALA A 66 3.22 -2.92 8.63
N LYS A 67 2.96 -2.69 9.91
CA LYS A 67 3.80 -3.22 10.99
C LYS A 67 3.84 -4.75 10.98
N GLU A 68 2.70 -5.39 10.79
CA GLU A 68 2.63 -6.84 10.72
C GLU A 68 3.49 -7.39 9.58
N LEU A 69 3.43 -6.74 8.41
CA LEU A 69 4.21 -7.16 7.24
C LEU A 69 5.71 -6.95 7.45
N ILE A 70 6.09 -5.85 8.10
CA ILE A 70 7.49 -5.57 8.43
C ILE A 70 8.04 -6.69 9.31
N GLU A 71 7.29 -7.10 10.32
CA GLU A 71 7.72 -8.19 11.21
C GLU A 71 7.73 -9.53 10.48
N LYS A 72 6.68 -9.82 9.71
CA LYS A 72 6.56 -11.09 8.97
C LYS A 72 7.72 -11.31 8.00
N HIS A 73 8.14 -10.25 7.33
CA HIS A 73 9.19 -10.34 6.30
C HIS A 73 10.57 -9.92 6.82
N HIS A 74 10.71 -9.73 8.14
CA HIS A 74 11.98 -9.38 8.80
C HIS A 74 12.63 -8.12 8.23
N LEU A 75 11.82 -7.12 7.92
CA LEU A 75 12.31 -5.90 7.25
C LEU A 75 13.07 -4.95 8.15
N ARG A 76 12.99 -5.13 9.48
CA ARG A 76 13.81 -4.33 10.40
C ARG A 76 15.30 -4.53 10.14
N GLU A 77 15.67 -5.76 9.75
CA GLU A 77 17.07 -6.11 9.53
C GLU A 77 17.56 -5.66 8.16
N SER A 78 16.71 -5.78 7.14
CA SER A 78 17.10 -5.50 5.76
C SER A 78 16.84 -4.07 5.31
N GLY A 79 16.01 -3.33 6.05
CA GLY A 79 15.64 -1.97 5.70
C GLY A 79 14.34 -1.88 4.93
N TYR A 80 13.54 -0.86 5.24
CA TYR A 80 12.27 -0.67 4.57
C TYR A 80 11.94 0.82 4.45
N ARG A 81 10.98 1.11 3.59
CA ARG A 81 10.39 2.45 3.46
C ARG A 81 8.89 2.32 3.34
N LEU A 82 8.19 3.23 4.01
CA LEU A 82 6.76 3.40 3.83
C LEU A 82 6.58 4.73 3.08
N VAL A 83 5.86 4.67 1.97
CA VAL A 83 5.66 5.85 1.13
C VAL A 83 4.18 6.03 0.83
N ASN A 84 3.68 7.23 1.08
CA ASN A 84 2.35 7.64 0.66
C ASN A 84 2.49 8.86 -0.24
N ASN A 85 1.96 8.75 -1.46
CA ASN A 85 1.96 9.86 -2.41
C ASN A 85 0.55 10.44 -2.49
N GLY A 86 0.43 11.76 -2.41
CA GLY A 86 -0.86 12.43 -2.46
C GLY A 86 -1.02 13.31 -3.70
N ALA A 87 -2.27 13.55 -4.06
CA ALA A 87 -2.66 14.42 -5.17
C ALA A 87 -1.86 14.13 -6.45
N GLY A 88 -1.23 15.14 -7.03
CA GLY A 88 -0.49 15.00 -8.29
C GLY A 88 0.76 14.12 -8.22
N ALA A 89 1.22 13.78 -7.01
CA ALA A 89 2.37 12.88 -6.85
C ALA A 89 1.97 11.41 -6.94
N ALA A 90 0.67 11.11 -6.85
CA ALA A 90 0.16 9.74 -6.92
C ALA A 90 -0.17 9.37 -8.35
N LEU A 91 0.28 8.19 -8.78
CA LEU A 91 -0.05 7.67 -10.10
C LEU A 91 -1.50 7.18 -10.14
N ILE A 92 -1.95 6.53 -9.07
CA ILE A 92 -3.31 6.01 -8.94
C ILE A 92 -4.04 6.80 -7.85
N GLU A 93 -5.19 7.38 -8.19
CA GLU A 93 -6.00 8.16 -7.25
C GLU A 93 -6.89 7.28 -6.39
N HIS A 94 -6.23 6.46 -5.57
CA HIS A 94 -6.84 5.62 -4.56
C HIS A 94 -5.79 5.52 -3.47
N LEU A 95 -6.12 5.93 -2.26
CA LEU A 95 -5.18 5.96 -1.13
C LEU A 95 -4.43 4.64 -1.04
N HIS A 96 -3.11 4.72 -0.95
CA HIS A 96 -2.30 3.52 -0.77
C HIS A 96 -0.96 3.84 -0.13
N LEU A 97 -0.46 2.88 0.63
CA LEU A 97 0.89 2.90 1.18
C LEU A 97 1.74 1.93 0.38
N HIS A 98 2.91 2.40 -0.04
CA HIS A 98 3.94 1.51 -0.55
C HIS A 98 4.76 1.01 0.62
N LEU A 99 4.93 -0.30 0.74
CA LEU A 99 5.91 -0.87 1.65
C LEU A 99 7.00 -1.50 0.79
N LEU A 100 8.17 -0.86 0.82
CA LEU A 100 9.35 -1.32 0.09
C LEU A 100 10.28 -2.00 1.07
N GLY A 101 10.68 -3.24 0.77
CA GLY A 101 11.57 -4.01 1.63
C GLY A 101 12.91 -4.28 0.98
N ASN A 102 13.91 -4.55 1.81
CA ASN A 102 15.30 -4.76 1.41
C ASN A 102 15.88 -3.49 0.75
N VAL A 103 15.65 -2.35 1.41
CA VAL A 103 16.10 -1.05 0.93
C VAL A 103 17.28 -0.59 1.79
N PRO A 104 18.50 -0.51 1.22
CA PRO A 104 19.66 -0.08 2.00
C PRO A 104 19.65 1.43 2.25
N HIS A 105 20.34 1.86 3.29
CA HIS A 105 20.42 3.29 3.66
C HIS A 105 21.06 4.16 2.58
N THR A 106 21.84 3.54 1.69
CA THR A 106 22.53 4.26 0.61
C THR A 106 21.61 4.64 -0.54
N ARG A 107 20.39 4.08 -0.55
CA ARG A 107 19.44 4.38 -1.61
C ARG A 107 18.76 5.73 -1.36
N ASP A 108 18.69 6.58 -2.38
CA ASP A 108 18.02 7.87 -2.29
C ASP A 108 16.54 7.72 -1.97
N LEU A 109 16.01 8.75 -1.32
CA LEU A 109 14.64 8.81 -0.88
C LEU A 109 13.66 8.72 -2.04
#